data_313fe00aa090c9618ef4462f95b956ac
#
_entry.id   313fe00aa090c9618ef4462f95b956ac
#
_cell.length_a   1.000
_cell.length_b   1.000
_cell.length_c   1.000
_cell.angle_alpha   90.00
_cell.angle_beta   90.00
_cell.angle_gamma   90.00
#
_symmetry.space_group_name_H-M   'P 1'
#
loop_
_entity.id
_entity.type
_entity.pdbx_description
1 polymer ?
#
loop_
_entity_poly.entity_id
_entity_poly.type
_entity_poly.pdbx_seq_one_letter_code
_entity_poly.pdbx_strand_id
1 'polypeptide(L)'
;TASISDLTLENFTITASGSRTGALVGDNNGDIDDVHIINSTIDGGSYQYIGGLAGSSSSGTISNSSSSATVSGDSVVGGLVGWNSRGTISSSYSTGDVSGTSAVGGLAGWNYGIITNSYSTGNVTGTSELGGLVGLNYTSATISNSYSTGDVTGDASVGGLVGIAGSSSISNSYSTGTVTGTTDVGGLVGQSQYTNIVDSYTTSNVKGSSYTGAFVGRQNYGTITNSFYNTETAGVSSALGSGSSYGVTGLTGSQFATSTPFVNAGWSEADWDF
;
A
#
# COMPACT_ATOMS: atom_id res chain seq x y z
N THR A 1 22.89 11.57 13.34
CA THR A 1 21.77 11.71 12.41
C THR A 1 20.98 12.96 12.78
N ALA A 2 20.52 13.73 11.79
CA ALA A 2 19.60 14.83 12.04
C ALA A 2 18.23 14.27 12.38
N SER A 3 17.48 14.94 13.25
CA SER A 3 16.11 14.56 13.57
C SER A 3 15.19 15.79 13.49
N ILE A 4 13.96 15.55 13.07
CA ILE A 4 12.86 16.51 13.09
C ILE A 4 11.70 15.85 13.83
N SER A 5 11.16 16.50 14.85
CA SER A 5 10.06 15.97 15.64
C SER A 5 9.05 17.01 16.05
N ASP A 6 7.88 16.56 16.49
CA ASP A 6 6.84 17.37 17.12
C ASP A 6 6.41 18.57 16.26
N LEU A 7 6.11 18.34 14.96
CA LEU A 7 5.83 19.40 14.02
C LEU A 7 4.50 19.18 13.28
N THR A 8 3.68 20.20 13.21
CA THR A 8 2.50 20.22 12.34
C THR A 8 2.64 21.32 11.29
N LEU A 9 2.48 20.93 10.02
CA LEU A 9 2.42 21.83 8.87
C LEU A 9 1.03 21.75 8.24
N GLU A 10 0.37 22.89 8.05
CA GLU A 10 -1.02 22.87 7.61
C GLU A 10 -1.39 23.99 6.61
N ASN A 11 -2.44 23.73 5.82
CA ASN A 11 -3.12 24.72 4.96
C ASN A 11 -2.19 25.39 3.94
N PHE A 12 -1.38 24.63 3.22
CA PHE A 12 -0.50 25.16 2.18
C PHE A 12 -0.60 24.35 0.87
N THR A 13 -0.05 24.93 -0.18
CA THR A 13 0.11 24.25 -1.48
C THR A 13 1.57 24.30 -1.88
N ILE A 14 2.12 23.16 -2.26
CA ILE A 14 3.44 23.05 -2.89
C ILE A 14 3.23 22.63 -4.33
N THR A 15 3.77 23.41 -5.27
CA THR A 15 3.93 23.02 -6.67
C THR A 15 5.39 22.66 -6.89
N ALA A 16 5.65 21.43 -7.29
CA ALA A 16 7.01 20.95 -7.48
C ALA A 16 7.72 21.70 -8.62
N SER A 17 8.97 22.00 -8.41
CA SER A 17 9.89 22.53 -9.44
C SER A 17 10.99 21.52 -9.80
N GLY A 18 10.87 20.27 -9.33
CA GLY A 18 11.80 19.18 -9.55
C GLY A 18 11.35 17.90 -8.89
N SER A 19 12.04 16.81 -9.19
CA SER A 19 11.82 15.51 -8.52
C SER A 19 12.27 15.54 -7.07
N ARG A 20 11.72 14.62 -6.26
CA ARG A 20 11.90 14.53 -4.81
C ARG A 20 11.31 15.73 -4.07
N THR A 21 9.98 15.82 -4.17
CA THR A 21 9.22 16.86 -3.47
C THR A 21 8.40 16.25 -2.35
N GLY A 22 8.51 16.81 -1.17
CA GLY A 22 7.67 16.54 0.00
C GLY A 22 7.42 17.82 0.77
N ALA A 23 6.38 17.84 1.59
CA ALA A 23 6.05 19.02 2.39
C ALA A 23 7.14 19.43 3.39
N LEU A 24 7.81 18.44 3.97
CA LEU A 24 8.87 18.66 4.95
C LEU A 24 10.26 18.62 4.32
N VAL A 25 10.54 17.56 3.54
CA VAL A 25 11.85 17.33 2.96
C VAL A 25 11.76 16.72 1.56
N GLY A 26 12.73 17.05 0.70
CA GLY A 26 12.91 16.36 -0.59
C GLY A 26 13.50 14.96 -0.40
N ASP A 27 14.52 14.81 0.45
CA ASP A 27 15.16 13.52 0.76
C ASP A 27 15.49 13.41 2.25
N ASN A 28 14.92 12.38 2.90
CA ASN A 28 15.14 12.07 4.30
C ASN A 28 16.29 11.07 4.46
N ASN A 29 17.33 11.45 5.19
CA ASN A 29 18.44 10.61 5.61
C ASN A 29 18.59 10.54 7.14
N GLY A 30 17.63 11.11 7.86
CA GLY A 30 17.59 11.18 9.32
C GLY A 30 16.31 10.59 9.90
N ASP A 31 15.98 11.03 11.10
CA ASP A 31 14.78 10.57 11.78
C ASP A 31 13.71 11.66 11.73
N ILE A 32 12.50 11.29 11.32
CA ILE A 32 11.29 12.11 11.36
C ILE A 32 10.33 11.42 12.30
N ASP A 33 9.91 12.09 13.38
CA ASP A 33 9.04 11.53 14.39
C ASP A 33 7.96 12.52 14.79
N ASP A 34 6.71 12.06 14.87
CA ASP A 34 5.56 12.90 15.25
C ASP A 34 5.41 14.18 14.41
N VAL A 35 5.42 14.00 13.07
CA VAL A 35 5.25 15.10 12.11
C VAL A 35 3.96 14.91 11.31
N HIS A 36 3.14 15.94 11.28
CA HIS A 36 1.82 15.88 10.65
C HIS A 36 1.65 16.94 9.55
N ILE A 37 1.25 16.50 8.37
CA ILE A 37 0.87 17.36 7.24
C ILE A 37 -0.65 17.37 7.12
N ILE A 38 -1.27 18.54 7.30
CA ILE A 38 -2.72 18.66 7.42
C ILE A 38 -3.28 19.60 6.34
N ASN A 39 -4.40 19.19 5.71
CA ASN A 39 -5.19 20.01 4.78
C ASN A 39 -4.33 20.73 3.72
N SER A 40 -3.42 20.04 3.11
CA SER A 40 -2.45 20.62 2.19
C SER A 40 -2.53 19.94 0.82
N THR A 41 -1.91 20.54 -0.18
CA THR A 41 -1.83 20.01 -1.54
C THR A 41 -0.38 19.96 -1.99
N ILE A 42 0.05 18.81 -2.49
CA ILE A 42 1.38 18.63 -3.09
C ILE A 42 1.17 18.29 -4.57
N ASP A 43 1.40 19.25 -5.43
CA ASP A 43 1.29 19.09 -6.87
C ASP A 43 2.68 18.82 -7.47
N GLY A 44 2.93 17.60 -7.83
CA GLY A 44 4.17 17.14 -8.45
C GLY A 44 4.26 17.43 -9.94
N GLY A 45 3.14 17.77 -10.61
CA GLY A 45 3.12 17.97 -12.06
C GLY A 45 3.69 16.77 -12.81
N SER A 46 4.69 17.00 -13.66
CA SER A 46 5.39 15.96 -14.42
C SER A 46 6.63 15.37 -13.71
N TYR A 47 6.82 15.69 -12.44
CA TYR A 47 7.97 15.20 -11.68
C TYR A 47 7.68 13.90 -10.93
N GLN A 48 8.77 13.23 -10.50
CA GLN A 48 8.78 11.94 -9.84
C GLN A 48 9.22 12.07 -8.39
N TYR A 49 8.95 11.02 -7.60
CA TYR A 49 9.29 10.95 -6.17
C TYR A 49 8.60 12.04 -5.37
N ILE A 50 7.28 12.00 -5.43
CA ILE A 50 6.41 12.97 -4.77
C ILE A 50 5.77 12.31 -3.56
N GLY A 51 5.90 12.94 -2.40
CA GLY A 51 5.29 12.47 -1.16
C GLY A 51 4.63 13.59 -0.36
N GLY A 52 3.61 13.26 0.39
CA GLY A 52 2.95 14.25 1.26
C GLY A 52 3.88 14.81 2.34
N LEU A 53 4.80 13.99 2.87
CA LEU A 53 5.78 14.37 3.88
C LEU A 53 7.18 14.49 3.27
N ALA A 54 7.63 13.44 2.58
CA ALA A 54 8.97 13.36 2.01
C ALA A 54 8.95 12.85 0.57
N GLY A 55 9.72 13.47 -0.32
CA GLY A 55 9.89 12.98 -1.68
C GLY A 55 10.57 11.61 -1.71
N SER A 56 11.64 11.45 -0.94
CA SER A 56 12.28 10.15 -0.70
C SER A 56 12.75 9.99 0.75
N SER A 57 12.91 8.72 1.18
CA SER A 57 13.58 8.35 2.43
C SER A 57 14.68 7.34 2.09
N SER A 58 15.93 7.82 2.04
CA SER A 58 17.05 7.02 1.52
C SER A 58 17.62 6.05 2.56
N SER A 59 17.56 6.38 3.84
CA SER A 59 18.04 5.52 4.95
C SER A 59 17.47 5.91 6.32
N GLY A 60 16.62 6.91 6.39
CA GLY A 60 16.07 7.44 7.65
C GLY A 60 14.85 6.68 8.14
N THR A 61 14.42 7.02 9.34
CA THR A 61 13.19 6.53 9.94
C THR A 61 12.10 7.60 9.81
N ILE A 62 10.88 7.19 9.50
CA ILE A 62 9.68 8.00 9.62
C ILE A 62 8.75 7.26 10.57
N SER A 63 8.49 7.83 11.72
CA SER A 63 7.65 7.23 12.77
C SER A 63 6.58 8.19 13.27
N ASN A 64 5.46 7.63 13.73
CA ASN A 64 4.35 8.36 14.33
C ASN A 64 3.86 9.58 13.51
N SER A 65 4.08 9.54 12.20
CA SER A 65 3.91 10.69 11.32
C SER A 65 2.77 10.48 10.33
N SER A 66 2.18 11.56 9.86
CA SER A 66 1.02 11.44 8.97
C SER A 66 0.91 12.52 7.91
N SER A 67 0.13 12.22 6.87
CA SER A 67 -0.25 13.19 5.85
C SER A 67 -1.74 13.06 5.50
N SER A 68 -2.47 14.16 5.56
CA SER A 68 -3.80 14.28 4.97
C SER A 68 -3.78 15.12 3.68
N ALA A 69 -2.60 15.37 3.12
CA ALA A 69 -2.45 16.11 1.89
C ALA A 69 -3.01 15.35 0.68
N THR A 70 -3.66 16.06 -0.22
CA THR A 70 -3.88 15.56 -1.58
C THR A 70 -2.54 15.61 -2.33
N VAL A 71 -2.11 14.48 -2.88
CA VAL A 71 -0.80 14.36 -3.54
C VAL A 71 -0.99 13.96 -5.00
N SER A 72 -0.40 14.71 -5.92
CA SER A 72 -0.39 14.39 -7.35
C SER A 72 1.01 14.43 -7.93
N GLY A 73 1.26 13.66 -8.99
CA GLY A 73 2.56 13.66 -9.69
C GLY A 73 2.55 12.77 -10.92
N ASP A 74 3.68 12.63 -11.60
CA ASP A 74 3.78 11.72 -12.74
C ASP A 74 4.01 10.28 -12.27
N SER A 75 5.12 10.03 -11.59
CA SER A 75 5.43 8.68 -11.14
C SER A 75 6.08 8.65 -9.76
N VAL A 76 6.01 7.48 -9.11
CA VAL A 76 6.51 7.27 -7.75
C VAL A 76 5.89 8.26 -6.77
N VAL A 77 4.56 8.18 -6.68
CA VAL A 77 3.75 9.10 -5.88
C VAL A 77 3.22 8.36 -4.66
N GLY A 78 3.44 8.92 -3.48
CA GLY A 78 2.94 8.37 -2.22
C GLY A 78 2.28 9.42 -1.34
N GLY A 79 1.23 9.06 -0.64
CA GLY A 79 0.53 10.00 0.24
C GLY A 79 1.38 10.49 1.42
N LEU A 80 2.37 9.69 1.85
CA LEU A 80 3.36 10.07 2.85
C LEU A 80 4.75 10.20 2.24
N VAL A 81 5.23 9.20 1.51
CA VAL A 81 6.60 9.14 0.96
C VAL A 81 6.56 8.71 -0.50
N GLY A 82 7.19 9.47 -1.40
CA GLY A 82 7.34 9.03 -2.79
C GLY A 82 8.14 7.72 -2.87
N TRP A 83 9.39 7.72 -2.41
CA TRP A 83 10.28 6.56 -2.46
C TRP A 83 10.94 6.24 -1.12
N ASN A 84 10.57 5.11 -0.51
CA ASN A 84 11.29 4.54 0.63
C ASN A 84 12.41 3.62 0.12
N SER A 85 13.63 4.13 0.00
CA SER A 85 14.75 3.41 -0.61
C SER A 85 15.36 2.34 0.31
N ARG A 86 15.58 2.65 1.58
CA ARG A 86 16.09 1.74 2.61
C ARG A 86 15.62 2.12 4.01
N GLY A 87 14.73 3.09 4.08
CA GLY A 87 14.23 3.62 5.34
C GLY A 87 13.22 2.69 6.00
N THR A 88 12.84 3.06 7.20
CA THR A 88 11.73 2.45 7.94
C THR A 88 10.59 3.45 8.06
N ILE A 89 9.40 3.05 7.66
CA ILE A 89 8.15 3.77 7.92
C ILE A 89 7.39 2.95 8.96
N SER A 90 7.14 3.52 10.13
CA SER A 90 6.46 2.83 11.22
C SER A 90 5.41 3.69 11.91
N SER A 91 4.31 3.08 12.33
CA SER A 91 3.22 3.76 13.06
C SER A 91 2.78 5.06 12.37
N SER A 92 2.79 5.05 11.03
CA SER A 92 2.58 6.25 10.21
C SER A 92 1.46 6.04 9.20
N TYR A 93 0.81 7.10 8.75
CA TYR A 93 -0.33 6.93 7.87
C TYR A 93 -0.55 8.07 6.89
N SER A 94 -1.37 7.79 5.87
CA SER A 94 -1.90 8.79 4.94
C SER A 94 -3.41 8.68 4.80
N THR A 95 -4.09 9.81 4.75
CA THR A 95 -5.55 9.87 4.57
C THR A 95 -5.99 10.68 3.36
N GLY A 96 -5.09 11.41 2.73
CA GLY A 96 -5.37 12.20 1.53
C GLY A 96 -5.38 11.34 0.26
N ASP A 97 -6.12 11.78 -0.74
CA ASP A 97 -6.17 11.13 -2.05
C ASP A 97 -4.83 11.30 -2.79
N VAL A 98 -4.45 10.25 -3.53
CA VAL A 98 -3.18 10.20 -4.26
C VAL A 98 -3.43 9.89 -5.72
N SER A 99 -2.79 10.65 -6.61
CA SER A 99 -2.93 10.45 -8.06
C SER A 99 -1.61 10.53 -8.81
N GLY A 100 -1.47 9.71 -9.86
CA GLY A 100 -0.27 9.70 -10.69
C GLY A 100 -0.40 8.79 -11.89
N THR A 101 0.66 8.68 -12.70
CA THR A 101 0.66 7.80 -13.87
C THR A 101 1.08 6.38 -13.48
N SER A 102 2.16 6.23 -12.72
CA SER A 102 2.76 4.92 -12.43
C SER A 102 3.37 4.89 -11.02
N ALA A 103 3.37 3.70 -10.42
CA ALA A 103 3.90 3.47 -9.08
C ALA A 103 3.28 4.42 -8.03
N VAL A 104 1.97 4.34 -7.91
CA VAL A 104 1.20 5.20 -7.00
C VAL A 104 0.71 4.39 -5.82
N GLY A 105 1.02 4.85 -4.62
CA GLY A 105 0.58 4.22 -3.38
C GLY A 105 -0.03 5.21 -2.40
N GLY A 106 -1.04 4.79 -1.69
CA GLY A 106 -1.68 5.65 -0.70
C GLY A 106 -0.73 6.10 0.41
N LEU A 107 0.25 5.27 0.80
CA LEU A 107 1.30 5.62 1.75
C LEU A 107 2.64 5.88 1.04
N ALA A 108 3.10 4.95 0.22
CA ALA A 108 4.38 5.05 -0.47
C ALA A 108 4.28 4.64 -1.94
N GLY A 109 4.88 5.43 -2.85
CA GLY A 109 4.95 5.07 -4.27
C GLY A 109 5.82 3.83 -4.48
N TRP A 110 7.09 3.88 -4.07
CA TRP A 110 8.02 2.75 -4.04
C TRP A 110 8.48 2.43 -2.62
N ASN A 111 8.52 1.14 -2.30
CA ASN A 111 9.11 0.65 -1.07
C ASN A 111 10.22 -0.37 -1.36
N TYR A 112 11.45 -0.05 -0.96
CA TYR A 112 12.62 -0.93 -0.91
C TYR A 112 13.16 -1.07 0.53
N GLY A 113 12.39 -0.64 1.50
CA GLY A 113 12.69 -0.68 2.92
C GLY A 113 11.63 -1.43 3.72
N ILE A 114 11.35 -0.94 4.90
CA ILE A 114 10.41 -1.53 5.85
C ILE A 114 9.20 -0.60 6.03
N ILE A 115 7.99 -1.18 5.93
CA ILE A 115 6.74 -0.53 6.35
C ILE A 115 6.10 -1.43 7.39
N THR A 116 5.82 -0.88 8.57
CA THR A 116 5.18 -1.63 9.66
C THR A 116 4.20 -0.77 10.44
N ASN A 117 3.13 -1.39 10.95
CA ASN A 117 2.10 -0.72 11.76
C ASN A 117 1.57 0.56 11.10
N SER A 118 1.40 0.55 9.78
CA SER A 118 1.14 1.76 9.00
C SER A 118 -0.06 1.57 8.06
N TYR A 119 -0.72 2.64 7.67
CA TYR A 119 -1.91 2.49 6.85
C TYR A 119 -2.18 3.65 5.89
N SER A 120 -3.10 3.40 4.95
CA SER A 120 -3.68 4.44 4.10
C SER A 120 -5.21 4.30 4.01
N THR A 121 -5.90 5.41 4.01
CA THR A 121 -7.37 5.45 3.82
C THR A 121 -7.81 6.32 2.64
N GLY A 122 -6.91 7.09 2.05
CA GLY A 122 -7.16 7.89 0.84
C GLY A 122 -7.31 7.03 -0.41
N ASN A 123 -8.04 7.55 -1.39
CA ASN A 123 -8.21 6.88 -2.67
C ASN A 123 -6.95 7.02 -3.53
N VAL A 124 -6.67 5.99 -4.34
CA VAL A 124 -5.53 5.97 -5.25
C VAL A 124 -6.02 5.87 -6.68
N THR A 125 -5.58 6.78 -7.53
CA THR A 125 -5.94 6.80 -8.96
C THR A 125 -4.70 6.93 -9.85
N GLY A 126 -4.70 6.22 -10.98
CA GLY A 126 -3.58 6.30 -11.92
C GLY A 126 -3.71 5.34 -13.10
N THR A 127 -2.59 5.00 -13.72
CA THR A 127 -2.58 4.10 -14.88
C THR A 127 -2.03 2.72 -14.51
N SER A 128 -0.85 2.65 -13.87
CA SER A 128 -0.21 1.35 -13.60
C SER A 128 0.50 1.31 -12.26
N GLU A 129 0.66 0.09 -11.73
CA GLU A 129 1.38 -0.17 -10.48
C GLU A 129 0.75 0.57 -9.29
N LEU A 130 -0.56 0.36 -9.12
CA LEU A 130 -1.34 1.08 -8.12
C LEU A 130 -1.64 0.20 -6.92
N GLY A 131 -1.33 0.69 -5.73
CA GLY A 131 -1.67 0.01 -4.49
C GLY A 131 -2.29 0.96 -3.47
N GLY A 132 -3.29 0.50 -2.76
CA GLY A 132 -3.91 1.31 -1.72
C GLY A 132 -2.92 1.74 -0.63
N LEU A 133 -1.88 0.92 -0.35
CA LEU A 133 -0.79 1.27 0.54
C LEU A 133 0.50 1.59 -0.23
N VAL A 134 0.92 0.70 -1.13
CA VAL A 134 2.20 0.81 -1.83
C VAL A 134 2.03 0.50 -3.32
N GLY A 135 2.51 1.39 -4.19
CA GLY A 135 2.52 1.14 -5.63
C GLY A 135 3.41 -0.05 -5.98
N LEU A 136 4.67 0.00 -5.57
CA LEU A 136 5.67 -1.03 -5.87
C LEU A 136 6.50 -1.39 -4.63
N ASN A 137 6.46 -2.68 -4.23
CA ASN A 137 7.18 -3.24 -3.08
C ASN A 137 8.22 -4.26 -3.58
N TYR A 138 9.52 -3.94 -3.52
CA TYR A 138 10.55 -4.69 -4.24
C TYR A 138 11.83 -4.90 -3.43
N THR A 139 12.64 -5.89 -3.85
CA THR A 139 14.04 -6.05 -3.41
C THR A 139 14.19 -6.25 -1.90
N SER A 140 13.62 -7.33 -1.39
CA SER A 140 13.63 -7.69 0.05
C SER A 140 12.87 -6.71 0.95
N ALA A 141 12.06 -5.83 0.38
CA ALA A 141 11.20 -4.94 1.14
C ALA A 141 10.16 -5.72 1.95
N THR A 142 9.77 -5.18 3.08
CA THR A 142 8.76 -5.80 3.94
C THR A 142 7.60 -4.86 4.21
N ILE A 143 6.40 -5.42 4.20
CA ILE A 143 5.19 -4.79 4.72
C ILE A 143 4.63 -5.71 5.79
N SER A 144 4.42 -5.19 6.99
CA SER A 144 3.83 -5.95 8.09
C SER A 144 2.86 -5.13 8.92
N ASN A 145 1.85 -5.78 9.49
CA ASN A 145 0.85 -5.15 10.37
C ASN A 145 0.27 -3.86 9.77
N SER A 146 -0.02 -3.88 8.47
CA SER A 146 -0.34 -2.66 7.72
C SER A 146 -1.56 -2.85 6.83
N TYR A 147 -2.27 -1.78 6.52
CA TYR A 147 -3.50 -1.92 5.77
C TYR A 147 -3.84 -0.74 4.85
N SER A 148 -4.81 -0.99 3.96
CA SER A 148 -5.45 0.04 3.16
C SER A 148 -6.97 -0.14 3.13
N THR A 149 -7.70 0.97 3.21
CA THR A 149 -9.17 0.98 3.10
C THR A 149 -9.70 1.87 1.97
N GLY A 150 -8.85 2.65 1.32
CA GLY A 150 -9.20 3.49 0.18
C GLY A 150 -9.51 2.69 -1.09
N ASP A 151 -10.27 3.29 -1.99
CA ASP A 151 -10.53 2.73 -3.32
C ASP A 151 -9.30 2.90 -4.22
N VAL A 152 -9.03 1.90 -5.07
CA VAL A 152 -7.90 1.93 -6.02
C VAL A 152 -8.44 1.78 -7.44
N THR A 153 -8.14 2.74 -8.32
CA THR A 153 -8.64 2.73 -9.70
C THR A 153 -7.50 2.99 -10.69
N GLY A 154 -7.33 2.08 -11.65
CA GLY A 154 -6.32 2.22 -12.71
C GLY A 154 -6.49 1.22 -13.84
N ASP A 155 -5.43 1.00 -14.63
CA ASP A 155 -5.49 0.09 -15.77
C ASP A 155 -4.74 -1.22 -15.51
N ALA A 156 -3.50 -1.17 -15.03
CA ALA A 156 -2.65 -2.35 -14.92
C ALA A 156 -1.95 -2.49 -13.56
N SER A 157 -1.85 -3.72 -13.09
CA SER A 157 -1.22 -4.06 -11.79
C SER A 157 -1.83 -3.27 -10.64
N VAL A 158 -3.13 -3.48 -10.44
CA VAL A 158 -3.93 -2.76 -9.45
C VAL A 158 -4.22 -3.68 -8.26
N GLY A 159 -3.76 -3.31 -7.08
CA GLY A 159 -3.97 -4.07 -5.84
C GLY A 159 -4.56 -3.22 -4.72
N GLY A 160 -5.43 -3.80 -3.91
CA GLY A 160 -6.01 -3.09 -2.77
C GLY A 160 -4.97 -2.66 -1.73
N LEU A 161 -3.89 -3.45 -1.56
CA LEU A 161 -2.76 -3.12 -0.71
C LEU A 161 -1.53 -2.74 -1.53
N VAL A 162 -1.12 -3.58 -2.48
CA VAL A 162 0.12 -3.41 -3.24
C VAL A 162 -0.14 -3.62 -4.74
N GLY A 163 0.31 -2.68 -5.58
CA GLY A 163 0.23 -2.81 -7.04
C GLY A 163 1.10 -3.96 -7.54
N ILE A 164 2.41 -3.87 -7.36
CA ILE A 164 3.37 -4.94 -7.67
C ILE A 164 4.21 -5.26 -6.43
N ALA A 165 4.28 -6.52 -6.08
CA ALA A 165 5.17 -7.06 -5.06
C ALA A 165 6.21 -8.00 -5.71
N GLY A 166 7.50 -7.69 -5.58
CA GLY A 166 8.57 -8.48 -6.20
C GLY A 166 9.73 -8.76 -5.25
N SER A 167 10.09 -10.05 -5.09
CA SER A 167 11.17 -10.49 -4.20
C SER A 167 11.07 -9.85 -2.80
N SER A 168 9.88 -9.88 -2.23
CA SER A 168 9.52 -9.12 -1.01
C SER A 168 8.67 -9.98 -0.06
N SER A 169 8.22 -9.40 1.05
CA SER A 169 7.30 -10.06 1.98
C SER A 169 6.16 -9.14 2.40
N ILE A 170 4.98 -9.72 2.55
CA ILE A 170 3.78 -9.09 3.11
C ILE A 170 3.26 -10.00 4.20
N SER A 171 3.06 -9.49 5.41
CA SER A 171 2.52 -10.27 6.52
C SER A 171 1.56 -9.45 7.38
N ASN A 172 0.60 -10.14 8.01
CA ASN A 172 -0.36 -9.54 8.95
C ASN A 172 -0.99 -8.26 8.39
N SER A 173 -1.39 -8.29 7.11
CA SER A 173 -1.78 -7.07 6.40
C SER A 173 -3.07 -7.27 5.61
N TYR A 174 -3.83 -6.20 5.39
CA TYR A 174 -5.11 -6.34 4.72
C TYR A 174 -5.53 -5.15 3.85
N SER A 175 -6.58 -5.38 3.05
CA SER A 175 -7.25 -4.34 2.26
C SER A 175 -8.76 -4.52 2.25
N THR A 176 -9.51 -3.40 2.17
CA THR A 176 -11.00 -3.46 2.20
C THR A 176 -11.69 -2.59 1.15
N GLY A 177 -11.00 -1.67 0.48
CA GLY A 177 -11.59 -0.77 -0.53
C GLY A 177 -11.99 -1.48 -1.83
N THR A 178 -12.64 -0.76 -2.72
CA THR A 178 -12.92 -1.24 -4.08
C THR A 178 -11.67 -1.16 -4.94
N VAL A 179 -11.38 -2.24 -5.68
CA VAL A 179 -10.23 -2.30 -6.60
C VAL A 179 -10.75 -2.44 -8.02
N THR A 180 -10.48 -1.45 -8.86
CA THR A 180 -10.95 -1.42 -10.26
C THR A 180 -9.77 -1.27 -11.21
N GLY A 181 -9.68 -2.19 -12.19
CA GLY A 181 -8.60 -2.16 -13.17
C GLY A 181 -8.94 -2.91 -14.45
N THR A 182 -7.98 -3.03 -15.34
CA THR A 182 -8.13 -3.77 -16.60
C THR A 182 -7.36 -5.09 -16.55
N THR A 183 -6.11 -5.05 -16.12
CA THR A 183 -5.21 -6.22 -16.13
C THR A 183 -4.44 -6.34 -14.82
N ASP A 184 -4.23 -7.58 -14.35
CA ASP A 184 -3.54 -7.88 -13.10
C ASP A 184 -4.17 -7.18 -11.90
N VAL A 185 -5.46 -7.47 -11.68
CA VAL A 185 -6.26 -6.83 -10.64
C VAL A 185 -6.48 -7.79 -9.48
N GLY A 186 -6.04 -7.41 -8.30
CA GLY A 186 -6.15 -8.24 -7.10
C GLY A 186 -6.67 -7.50 -5.89
N GLY A 187 -7.49 -8.15 -5.09
CA GLY A 187 -8.03 -7.54 -3.87
C GLY A 187 -6.94 -7.10 -2.90
N LEU A 188 -5.87 -7.89 -2.76
CA LEU A 188 -4.70 -7.53 -1.96
C LEU A 188 -3.53 -7.06 -2.83
N VAL A 189 -3.12 -7.85 -3.82
CA VAL A 189 -1.95 -7.57 -4.66
C VAL A 189 -2.31 -7.69 -6.13
N GLY A 190 -1.98 -6.67 -6.94
CA GLY A 190 -2.17 -6.72 -8.39
C GLY A 190 -1.29 -7.79 -9.04
N GLN A 191 0.03 -7.67 -8.89
CA GLN A 191 0.99 -8.64 -9.38
C GLN A 191 1.99 -9.03 -8.28
N SER A 192 2.18 -10.34 -8.09
CA SER A 192 3.12 -10.93 -7.14
C SER A 192 4.19 -11.73 -7.87
N GLN A 193 5.48 -11.41 -7.61
CA GLN A 193 6.64 -12.08 -8.20
C GLN A 193 7.64 -12.44 -7.10
N TYR A 194 7.90 -13.73 -6.88
CA TYR A 194 8.84 -14.19 -5.83
C TYR A 194 8.56 -13.59 -4.44
N THR A 195 7.29 -13.32 -4.14
CA THR A 195 6.86 -12.68 -2.89
C THR A 195 6.22 -13.69 -1.96
N ASN A 196 6.50 -13.58 -0.69
CA ASN A 196 5.83 -14.36 0.35
C ASN A 196 4.74 -13.52 1.01
N ILE A 197 3.50 -14.01 0.97
CA ILE A 197 2.35 -13.39 1.60
C ILE A 197 1.88 -14.34 2.71
N VAL A 198 1.82 -13.85 3.94
CA VAL A 198 1.49 -14.66 5.11
C VAL A 198 0.46 -13.95 5.98
N ASP A 199 -0.48 -14.69 6.55
CA ASP A 199 -1.44 -14.21 7.56
C ASP A 199 -2.12 -12.90 7.17
N SER A 200 -2.58 -12.82 5.91
CA SER A 200 -3.11 -11.59 5.33
C SER A 200 -4.51 -11.82 4.74
N TYR A 201 -5.31 -10.77 4.68
CA TYR A 201 -6.65 -10.93 4.11
C TYR A 201 -7.11 -9.75 3.27
N THR A 202 -8.19 -9.96 2.52
CA THR A 202 -8.90 -8.88 1.84
C THR A 202 -10.42 -9.11 1.87
N THR A 203 -11.15 -8.02 2.03
CA THR A 203 -12.60 -7.97 1.82
C THR A 203 -12.98 -7.05 0.66
N SER A 204 -12.00 -6.67 -0.15
CA SER A 204 -12.16 -5.75 -1.28
C SER A 204 -13.14 -6.26 -2.33
N ASN A 205 -13.87 -5.34 -2.96
CA ASN A 205 -14.66 -5.60 -4.15
C ASN A 205 -13.77 -5.41 -5.39
N VAL A 206 -13.52 -6.47 -6.14
CA VAL A 206 -12.56 -6.46 -7.25
C VAL A 206 -13.29 -6.45 -8.60
N LYS A 207 -12.91 -5.52 -9.46
CA LYS A 207 -13.44 -5.38 -10.83
C LYS A 207 -12.26 -5.32 -11.82
N GLY A 208 -12.18 -6.30 -12.71
CA GLY A 208 -11.13 -6.37 -13.72
C GLY A 208 -11.56 -7.14 -14.96
N SER A 209 -10.72 -7.11 -15.99
CA SER A 209 -10.99 -7.79 -17.27
C SER A 209 -10.08 -8.96 -17.54
N SER A 210 -8.82 -8.90 -17.11
CA SER A 210 -7.82 -9.95 -17.35
C SER A 210 -6.97 -10.17 -16.10
N TYR A 211 -6.67 -11.44 -15.80
CA TYR A 211 -5.91 -11.81 -14.60
C TYR A 211 -6.47 -11.13 -13.33
N THR A 212 -7.77 -11.33 -13.13
CA THR A 212 -8.49 -10.76 -11.99
C THR A 212 -8.70 -11.82 -10.92
N GLY A 213 -8.25 -11.55 -9.71
CA GLY A 213 -8.38 -12.45 -8.57
C GLY A 213 -8.86 -11.73 -7.31
N ALA A 214 -9.67 -12.42 -6.50
CA ALA A 214 -10.16 -11.87 -5.24
C ALA A 214 -9.04 -11.47 -4.28
N PHE A 215 -7.90 -12.17 -4.35
CA PHE A 215 -6.74 -11.94 -3.50
C PHE A 215 -5.53 -11.41 -4.30
N VAL A 216 -5.09 -12.13 -5.33
CA VAL A 216 -3.98 -11.70 -6.21
C VAL A 216 -4.41 -11.75 -7.68
N GLY A 217 -4.14 -10.70 -8.44
CA GLY A 217 -4.38 -10.68 -9.88
C GLY A 217 -3.50 -11.70 -10.61
N ARG A 218 -2.20 -11.53 -10.58
CA ARG A 218 -1.23 -12.47 -11.16
C ARG A 218 -0.16 -12.86 -10.14
N GLN A 219 0.06 -14.16 -9.96
CA GLN A 219 1.16 -14.68 -9.14
C GLN A 219 2.17 -15.44 -10.00
N ASN A 220 3.44 -15.03 -9.92
CA ASN A 220 4.58 -15.68 -10.53
C ASN A 220 5.59 -16.02 -9.45
N TYR A 221 5.61 -17.29 -9.04
CA TYR A 221 6.47 -17.77 -7.94
C TYR A 221 6.18 -17.11 -6.57
N GLY A 222 6.88 -17.53 -5.53
CA GLY A 222 6.60 -17.14 -4.15
C GLY A 222 5.53 -17.99 -3.50
N THR A 223 5.18 -17.68 -2.26
CA THR A 223 4.22 -18.45 -1.46
C THR A 223 3.14 -17.56 -0.90
N ILE A 224 1.94 -18.14 -0.77
CA ILE A 224 0.86 -17.56 0.03
C ILE A 224 0.54 -18.57 1.12
N THR A 225 0.41 -18.12 2.37
CA THR A 225 0.18 -19.01 3.52
C THR A 225 -0.86 -18.37 4.43
N ASN A 226 -1.78 -19.19 4.96
CA ASN A 226 -2.77 -18.82 5.97
C ASN A 226 -3.52 -17.51 5.65
N SER A 227 -3.89 -17.30 4.39
CA SER A 227 -4.46 -16.02 3.95
C SER A 227 -5.91 -16.19 3.47
N PHE A 228 -6.69 -15.11 3.52
CA PHE A 228 -8.13 -15.20 3.33
C PHE A 228 -8.67 -14.11 2.41
N TYR A 229 -9.78 -14.40 1.74
CA TYR A 229 -10.59 -13.39 1.04
C TYR A 229 -12.08 -13.60 1.32
N ASN A 230 -12.86 -12.53 1.31
CA ASN A 230 -14.30 -12.61 1.49
C ASN A 230 -14.98 -12.96 0.16
N THR A 231 -15.64 -14.12 0.09
CA THR A 231 -16.30 -14.61 -1.12
C THR A 231 -17.56 -13.83 -1.49
N GLU A 232 -18.16 -13.13 -0.55
CA GLU A 232 -19.42 -12.38 -0.77
C GLU A 232 -19.16 -10.96 -1.28
N THR A 233 -18.01 -10.36 -0.90
CA THR A 233 -17.65 -9.00 -1.34
C THR A 233 -16.73 -8.98 -2.55
N ALA A 234 -16.00 -10.06 -2.80
CA ALA A 234 -14.91 -10.09 -3.79
C ALA A 234 -15.31 -9.70 -5.23
N GLY A 235 -16.58 -9.88 -5.62
CA GLY A 235 -17.03 -9.59 -6.99
C GLY A 235 -16.54 -10.58 -8.06
N VAL A 236 -15.60 -11.45 -7.72
CA VAL A 236 -15.01 -12.49 -8.58
C VAL A 236 -14.93 -13.82 -7.81
N SER A 237 -15.00 -14.93 -8.53
CA SER A 237 -15.06 -16.27 -7.92
C SER A 237 -13.69 -16.90 -7.66
N SER A 238 -12.64 -16.44 -8.33
CA SER A 238 -11.30 -17.00 -8.20
C SER A 238 -10.46 -16.22 -7.21
N ALA A 239 -9.76 -16.90 -6.30
CA ALA A 239 -8.80 -16.29 -5.39
C ALA A 239 -7.66 -15.57 -6.15
N LEU A 240 -7.15 -16.21 -7.22
CA LEU A 240 -6.11 -15.67 -8.09
C LEU A 240 -6.61 -15.60 -9.54
N GLY A 241 -6.27 -14.54 -10.23
CA GLY A 241 -6.52 -14.41 -11.67
C GLY A 241 -5.56 -15.30 -12.50
N SER A 242 -4.35 -15.54 -12.01
CA SER A 242 -3.37 -16.49 -12.55
C SER A 242 -2.39 -16.91 -11.46
N GLY A 243 -1.94 -18.15 -11.52
CA GLY A 243 -1.02 -18.75 -10.55
C GLY A 243 -1.66 -19.83 -9.70
N SER A 244 -0.99 -20.23 -8.61
CA SER A 244 -1.46 -21.27 -7.69
C SER A 244 -2.12 -20.65 -6.45
N SER A 245 -3.34 -21.03 -6.16
CA SER A 245 -4.11 -20.55 -5.00
C SER A 245 -3.84 -21.29 -3.68
N TYR A 246 -2.76 -22.09 -3.60
CA TYR A 246 -2.39 -22.72 -2.33
C TYR A 246 -2.18 -21.66 -1.25
N GLY A 247 -2.76 -21.92 -0.06
CA GLY A 247 -2.63 -21.04 1.11
C GLY A 247 -3.57 -19.84 1.15
N VAL A 248 -4.49 -19.72 0.16
CA VAL A 248 -5.58 -18.74 0.19
C VAL A 248 -6.92 -19.45 0.34
N THR A 249 -7.70 -19.05 1.33
CA THR A 249 -9.02 -19.62 1.61
C THR A 249 -10.12 -18.55 1.47
N GLY A 250 -11.17 -18.87 0.72
CA GLY A 250 -12.38 -18.03 0.67
C GLY A 250 -13.25 -18.26 1.90
N LEU A 251 -13.65 -17.20 2.55
CA LEU A 251 -14.57 -17.19 3.69
C LEU A 251 -15.82 -16.38 3.36
N THR A 252 -16.97 -16.78 3.90
CA THR A 252 -18.19 -15.97 3.88
C THR A 252 -18.10 -14.82 4.88
N GLY A 253 -18.94 -13.81 4.77
CA GLY A 253 -19.01 -12.71 5.74
C GLY A 253 -19.28 -13.19 7.16
N SER A 254 -20.11 -14.22 7.31
CA SER A 254 -20.37 -14.84 8.64
C SER A 254 -19.15 -15.53 9.23
N GLN A 255 -18.30 -16.13 8.40
CA GLN A 255 -17.04 -16.73 8.86
C GLN A 255 -15.98 -15.66 9.20
N PHE A 256 -15.94 -14.55 8.47
CA PHE A 256 -15.11 -13.40 8.82
C PHE A 256 -15.48 -12.75 10.16
N ALA A 257 -16.75 -12.87 10.57
CA ALA A 257 -17.24 -12.35 11.85
C ALA A 257 -16.87 -13.23 13.07
N THR A 258 -16.08 -14.29 12.88
CA THR A 258 -15.65 -15.19 13.96
C THR A 258 -14.14 -15.40 13.91
N SER A 259 -13.50 -15.57 15.07
CA SER A 259 -12.06 -15.85 15.18
C SER A 259 -11.67 -17.24 14.68
N THR A 260 -12.61 -18.20 14.64
CA THR A 260 -12.32 -19.63 14.42
C THR A 260 -11.49 -19.92 13.16
N PRO A 261 -11.79 -19.41 11.95
CA PRO A 261 -10.98 -19.68 10.77
C PRO A 261 -9.53 -19.18 10.90
N PHE A 262 -9.34 -18.04 11.53
CA PHE A 262 -8.04 -17.38 11.70
C PHE A 262 -7.19 -18.10 12.73
N VAL A 263 -7.76 -18.42 13.89
CA VAL A 263 -7.08 -19.20 14.95
C VAL A 263 -6.70 -20.60 14.45
N ASN A 264 -7.57 -21.28 13.71
CA ASN A 264 -7.26 -22.58 13.10
C ASN A 264 -6.12 -22.50 12.06
N ALA A 265 -5.93 -21.37 11.42
CA ALA A 265 -4.82 -21.11 10.52
C ALA A 265 -3.54 -20.72 11.26
N GLY A 266 -3.60 -20.55 12.59
CA GLY A 266 -2.44 -20.20 13.41
C GLY A 266 -2.24 -18.69 13.62
N TRP A 267 -3.23 -17.86 13.28
CA TRP A 267 -3.15 -16.42 13.55
C TRP A 267 -3.12 -16.14 15.03
N SER A 268 -2.31 -15.19 15.44
CA SER A 268 -2.07 -14.84 16.84
C SER A 268 -2.97 -13.68 17.28
N GLU A 269 -3.57 -13.78 18.47
CA GLU A 269 -4.26 -12.65 19.11
C GLU A 269 -3.32 -11.48 19.48
N ALA A 270 -2.00 -11.69 19.42
CA ALA A 270 -1.03 -10.62 19.60
C ALA A 270 -0.91 -9.73 18.37
N ASP A 271 -1.27 -10.24 17.17
CA ASP A 271 -1.19 -9.53 15.90
C ASP A 271 -2.57 -9.08 15.41
N TRP A 272 -3.64 -9.71 15.89
CA TRP A 272 -5.01 -9.51 15.45
C TRP A 272 -5.98 -9.38 16.62
N ASP A 273 -6.86 -8.38 16.58
CA ASP A 273 -7.96 -8.23 17.52
C ASP A 273 -9.19 -9.00 16.99
N PHE A 274 -9.53 -10.13 17.63
CA PHE A 274 -10.63 -11.03 17.22
C PHE A 274 -11.88 -10.81 18.06
#